data_38fdf4545f771204ae7244ab4a990ee2
#
_entry.id   38fdf4545f771204ae7244ab4a990ee2
#
_cell.length_a   1.000
_cell.length_b   1.000
_cell.length_c   1.000
_cell.angle_alpha   90.00
_cell.angle_beta   90.00
_cell.angle_gamma   90.00
#
_symmetry.space_group_name_H-M   'P 1'
#
loop_
_entity.id
_entity.type
_entity.pdbx_description
1 polymer ?
#
loop_
_entity_poly.entity_id
_entity_poly.type
_entity_poly.pdbx_seq_one_letter_code
_entity_poly.pdbx_strand_id
1 'polypeptide(L)'
;MGFQRHIQTKKPLEDNEIIELFWSRNESAIDETDIKYGKYLLAIAYNVLNDTLDSEECLNDTYLSAWNSIPPTRPNVLRAFLTTVMRRVAVNRYHSNSKKSAVPSEMTHSLSEMEYFLSLCDAESDFDARQLGRIISEYLRSITSRRRYIFMSRYYVFKTVKQIAKDLGLSVSMINKELVIIKNGLKEKLESEGYSV
;
A
#
# COMPACT_ATOMS: atom_id res chain seq x y z
N MET A 1 18.60 19.95 -19.05
CA MET A 1 18.61 21.01 -18.04
C MET A 1 18.24 20.38 -16.72
N GLY A 2 19.23 20.23 -15.80
CA GLY A 2 19.02 19.57 -14.52
C GLY A 2 18.27 20.50 -13.57
N PHE A 3 17.16 20.03 -13.04
CA PHE A 3 16.49 20.67 -11.92
C PHE A 3 17.37 20.52 -10.67
N GLN A 4 18.05 21.59 -10.28
CA GLN A 4 18.70 21.68 -8.96
C GLN A 4 17.59 21.78 -7.92
N ARG A 5 17.37 20.67 -7.19
CA ARG A 5 16.53 20.66 -6.00
C ARG A 5 17.20 21.53 -4.94
N HIS A 6 16.64 22.69 -4.67
CA HIS A 6 16.98 23.49 -3.48
C HIS A 6 16.49 22.70 -2.25
N ILE A 7 17.41 22.05 -1.57
CA ILE A 7 17.16 21.43 -0.26
C ILE A 7 17.12 22.57 0.76
N GLN A 8 15.97 23.19 0.91
CA GLN A 8 15.66 23.93 2.13
C GLN A 8 15.17 22.91 3.15
N THR A 9 15.81 22.87 4.30
CA THR A 9 15.44 22.07 5.48
C THR A 9 14.19 22.62 6.16
N LYS A 10 13.08 22.71 5.41
CA LYS A 10 11.77 23.08 5.94
C LYS A 10 11.15 21.82 6.54
N LYS A 11 10.69 21.91 7.79
CA LYS A 11 9.91 20.80 8.40
C LYS A 11 8.74 20.48 7.48
N PRO A 12 8.50 19.19 7.13
CA PRO A 12 7.38 18.80 6.29
C PRO A 12 6.06 19.29 6.89
N LEU A 13 5.13 19.71 6.06
CA LEU A 13 3.79 20.13 6.50
C LEU A 13 3.02 18.97 7.14
N GLU A 14 2.11 19.29 8.05
CA GLU A 14 1.20 18.31 8.61
C GLU A 14 0.18 17.84 7.55
N ASP A 15 -0.35 16.61 7.70
CA ASP A 15 -1.27 16.01 6.72
C ASP A 15 -2.47 16.89 6.40
N ASN A 16 -3.04 17.51 7.42
CA ASN A 16 -4.19 18.40 7.25
C ASN A 16 -3.83 19.64 6.41
N GLU A 17 -2.64 20.19 6.58
CA GLU A 17 -2.18 21.35 5.79
C GLU A 17 -2.01 20.96 4.32
N ILE A 18 -1.45 19.77 4.04
CA ILE A 18 -1.33 19.24 2.67
C ILE A 18 -2.71 19.00 2.05
N ILE A 19 -3.67 18.47 2.82
CA ILE A 19 -5.05 18.27 2.36
C ILE A 19 -5.71 19.60 2.01
N GLU A 20 -5.50 20.65 2.81
CA GLU A 20 -6.03 22.00 2.50
C GLU A 20 -5.43 22.60 1.22
N LEU A 21 -4.14 22.34 0.94
CA LEU A 21 -3.53 22.72 -0.34
C LEU A 21 -4.21 22.04 -1.53
N PHE A 22 -4.52 20.74 -1.43
CA PHE A 22 -5.32 20.06 -2.45
C PHE A 22 -6.72 20.64 -2.61
N TRP A 23 -7.39 20.96 -1.48
CA TRP A 23 -8.73 21.56 -1.49
C TRP A 23 -8.76 22.94 -2.14
N SER A 24 -7.74 23.74 -1.90
CA SER A 24 -7.58 25.08 -2.51
C SER A 24 -7.02 25.05 -3.94
N ARG A 25 -6.79 23.85 -4.51
CA ARG A 25 -6.17 23.67 -5.82
C ARG A 25 -4.82 24.35 -5.95
N ASN A 26 -4.04 24.37 -4.87
CA ASN A 26 -2.69 24.89 -4.86
C ASN A 26 -1.72 23.80 -5.30
N GLU A 27 -0.99 24.03 -6.39
CA GLU A 27 -0.03 23.04 -6.98
C GLU A 27 1.06 22.62 -6.00
N SER A 28 1.41 23.46 -5.01
CA SER A 28 2.37 23.09 -3.96
C SER A 28 1.93 21.87 -3.12
N ALA A 29 0.65 21.47 -3.18
CA ALA A 29 0.17 20.23 -2.57
C ALA A 29 0.95 19.00 -3.06
N ILE A 30 1.32 18.97 -4.34
CA ILE A 30 2.07 17.86 -4.95
C ILE A 30 3.50 17.86 -4.43
N ASP A 31 4.17 19.04 -4.40
CA ASP A 31 5.54 19.16 -3.92
C ASP A 31 5.66 18.79 -2.44
N GLU A 32 4.75 19.28 -1.59
CA GLU A 32 4.74 18.97 -0.15
C GLU A 32 4.42 17.48 0.09
N THR A 33 3.57 16.87 -0.75
CA THR A 33 3.31 15.42 -0.72
C THR A 33 4.56 14.64 -1.12
N ASP A 34 5.30 15.06 -2.16
CA ASP A 34 6.54 14.40 -2.59
C ASP A 34 7.61 14.51 -1.50
N ILE A 35 7.78 15.68 -0.91
CA ILE A 35 8.74 15.91 0.19
C ILE A 35 8.45 14.96 1.36
N LYS A 36 7.19 14.81 1.75
CA LYS A 36 6.80 14.03 2.93
C LYS A 36 6.70 12.53 2.64
N TYR A 37 6.17 12.15 1.49
CA TYR A 37 5.79 10.77 1.20
C TYR A 37 6.43 10.16 -0.05
N GLY A 38 7.13 10.94 -0.88
CA GLY A 38 7.64 10.49 -2.18
C GLY A 38 8.51 9.25 -2.10
N LYS A 39 9.52 9.25 -1.21
CA LYS A 39 10.42 8.09 -1.00
C LYS A 39 9.66 6.84 -0.53
N TYR A 40 8.70 7.01 0.37
CA TYR A 40 7.86 5.93 0.88
C TYR A 40 6.98 5.33 -0.21
N LEU A 41 6.30 6.18 -0.99
CA LEU A 41 5.44 5.75 -2.09
C LEU A 41 6.25 5.07 -3.21
N LEU A 42 7.41 5.61 -3.54
CA LEU A 42 8.32 5.02 -4.53
C LEU A 42 8.77 3.62 -4.12
N ALA A 43 9.11 3.41 -2.83
CA ALA A 43 9.47 2.10 -2.31
C ALA A 43 8.30 1.09 -2.44
N ILE A 44 7.05 1.53 -2.22
CA ILE A 44 5.86 0.68 -2.43
C ILE A 44 5.73 0.27 -3.90
N ALA A 45 5.88 1.20 -4.83
CA ALA A 45 5.80 0.90 -6.26
C ALA A 45 6.91 -0.06 -6.69
N TYR A 46 8.16 0.22 -6.28
CA TYR A 46 9.32 -0.60 -6.62
C TYR A 46 9.18 -2.06 -6.16
N ASN A 47 8.65 -2.27 -4.97
CA ASN A 47 8.43 -3.62 -4.46
C ASN A 47 7.35 -4.42 -5.23
N VAL A 48 6.44 -3.74 -5.91
CA VAL A 48 5.43 -4.39 -6.77
C VAL A 48 5.99 -4.63 -8.18
N LEU A 49 6.76 -3.68 -8.71
CA LEU A 49 7.15 -3.64 -10.12
C LEU A 49 8.56 -4.14 -10.36
N ASN A 50 9.45 -4.01 -9.36
CA ASN A 50 10.89 -4.27 -9.46
C ASN A 50 11.55 -3.55 -10.66
N ASP A 51 11.03 -2.38 -10.99
CA ASP A 51 11.49 -1.50 -12.07
C ASP A 51 11.41 -0.05 -11.62
N THR A 52 12.52 0.69 -11.76
CA THR A 52 12.63 2.07 -11.27
C THR A 52 11.80 3.03 -12.11
N LEU A 53 11.84 2.90 -13.44
CA LEU A 53 11.14 3.80 -14.35
C LEU A 53 9.62 3.65 -14.21
N ASP A 54 9.12 2.41 -14.20
CA ASP A 54 7.70 2.12 -13.96
C ASP A 54 7.27 2.60 -12.58
N SER A 55 8.15 2.52 -11.56
CA SER A 55 7.84 2.99 -10.21
C SER A 55 7.73 4.52 -10.13
N GLU A 56 8.60 5.25 -10.82
CA GLU A 56 8.54 6.71 -10.92
C GLU A 56 7.29 7.18 -11.68
N GLU A 57 6.92 6.47 -12.75
CA GLU A 57 5.68 6.75 -13.49
C GLU A 57 4.45 6.50 -12.61
N CYS A 58 4.42 5.41 -11.84
CA CYS A 58 3.35 5.15 -10.88
C CYS A 58 3.28 6.20 -9.76
N LEU A 59 4.41 6.77 -9.35
CA LEU A 59 4.45 7.86 -8.38
C LEU A 59 3.74 9.11 -8.95
N ASN A 60 4.05 9.49 -10.18
CA ASN A 60 3.40 10.60 -10.86
C ASN A 60 1.89 10.36 -11.05
N ASP A 61 1.50 9.15 -11.47
CA ASP A 61 0.10 8.75 -11.60
C ASP A 61 -0.65 8.80 -10.25
N THR A 62 0.06 8.51 -9.15
CA THR A 62 -0.49 8.60 -7.80
C THR A 62 -0.77 10.05 -7.40
N TYR A 63 0.14 10.97 -7.71
CA TYR A 63 -0.08 12.40 -7.45
C TYR A 63 -1.23 12.95 -8.28
N LEU A 64 -1.30 12.60 -9.57
CA LEU A 64 -2.42 12.96 -10.43
C LEU A 64 -3.76 12.40 -9.91
N SER A 65 -3.75 11.15 -9.45
CA SER A 65 -4.95 10.54 -8.87
C SER A 65 -5.38 11.22 -7.57
N ALA A 66 -4.44 11.61 -6.71
CA ALA A 66 -4.71 12.37 -5.50
C ALA A 66 -5.28 13.75 -5.83
N TRP A 67 -4.66 14.46 -6.77
CA TRP A 67 -5.14 15.75 -7.26
C TRP A 67 -6.57 15.69 -7.79
N ASN A 68 -6.92 14.67 -8.55
CA ASN A 68 -8.26 14.50 -9.11
C ASN A 68 -9.29 14.03 -8.08
N SER A 69 -8.84 13.40 -7.00
CA SER A 69 -9.75 12.84 -5.98
C SER A 69 -10.00 13.80 -4.82
N ILE A 70 -9.09 14.71 -4.55
CA ILE A 70 -9.19 15.72 -3.48
C ILE A 70 -9.28 17.11 -4.12
N PRO A 71 -10.43 17.82 -4.03
CA PRO A 71 -11.74 17.38 -3.60
C PRO A 71 -12.46 16.49 -4.65
N PRO A 72 -13.58 15.82 -4.35
CA PRO A 72 -14.40 15.96 -3.14
C PRO A 72 -14.01 15.05 -1.97
N THR A 73 -13.11 14.07 -2.18
CA THR A 73 -12.69 13.17 -1.11
C THR A 73 -11.82 13.93 -0.09
N ARG A 74 -12.13 13.77 1.20
CA ARG A 74 -11.28 14.30 2.28
C ARG A 74 -10.76 13.13 3.12
N PRO A 75 -9.53 12.66 2.89
CA PRO A 75 -8.98 11.54 3.63
C PRO A 75 -8.74 11.90 5.09
N ASN A 76 -9.14 11.02 6.01
CA ASN A 76 -8.84 11.18 7.44
C ASN A 76 -7.33 10.98 7.74
N VAL A 77 -6.68 10.09 6.98
CA VAL A 77 -5.25 9.80 7.06
C VAL A 77 -4.68 9.85 5.65
N LEU A 78 -3.95 10.94 5.33
CA LEU A 78 -3.42 11.18 3.99
C LEU A 78 -2.47 10.06 3.54
N ARG A 79 -1.60 9.59 4.43
CA ARG A 79 -0.68 8.48 4.17
C ARG A 79 -1.41 7.22 3.71
N ALA A 80 -2.47 6.81 4.41
CA ALA A 80 -3.24 5.61 4.08
C ALA A 80 -3.95 5.75 2.72
N PHE A 81 -4.49 6.93 2.44
CA PHE A 81 -5.10 7.25 1.15
C PHE A 81 -4.10 7.13 0.01
N LEU A 82 -2.95 7.81 0.12
CA LEU A 82 -1.88 7.79 -0.89
C LEU A 82 -1.33 6.37 -1.10
N THR A 83 -1.12 5.61 -0.02
CA THR A 83 -0.70 4.21 -0.08
C THR A 83 -1.68 3.35 -0.88
N THR A 84 -2.98 3.52 -0.65
CA THR A 84 -4.03 2.79 -1.37
C THR A 84 -4.05 3.14 -2.86
N VAL A 85 -3.89 4.42 -3.19
CA VAL A 85 -3.82 4.90 -4.57
C VAL A 85 -2.58 4.32 -5.27
N MET A 86 -1.39 4.48 -4.66
CA MET A 86 -0.12 3.99 -5.20
C MET A 86 -0.17 2.48 -5.48
N ARG A 87 -0.63 1.68 -4.52
CA ARG A 87 -0.72 0.23 -4.70
C ARG A 87 -1.66 -0.15 -5.84
N ARG A 88 -2.79 0.52 -5.96
CA ARG A 88 -3.73 0.31 -7.08
C ARG A 88 -3.07 0.62 -8.42
N VAL A 89 -2.36 1.73 -8.52
CA VAL A 89 -1.64 2.14 -9.74
C VAL A 89 -0.56 1.13 -10.09
N ALA A 90 0.30 0.76 -9.12
CA ALA A 90 1.39 -0.19 -9.32
C ALA A 90 0.89 -1.59 -9.72
N VAL A 91 -0.17 -2.09 -9.10
CA VAL A 91 -0.76 -3.39 -9.47
C VAL A 91 -1.38 -3.35 -10.87
N ASN A 92 -2.03 -2.27 -11.25
CA ASN A 92 -2.56 -2.11 -12.62
C ASN A 92 -1.42 -2.10 -13.64
N ARG A 93 -0.33 -1.42 -13.36
CA ARG A 93 0.88 -1.40 -14.19
C ARG A 93 1.49 -2.80 -14.31
N TYR A 94 1.66 -3.49 -13.21
CA TYR A 94 2.15 -4.87 -13.17
C TYR A 94 1.32 -5.79 -14.07
N HIS A 95 -0.02 -5.75 -13.96
CA HIS A 95 -0.89 -6.55 -14.81
C HIS A 95 -0.84 -6.14 -16.29
N SER A 96 -0.65 -4.88 -16.59
CA SER A 96 -0.46 -4.41 -17.96
C SER A 96 0.84 -4.95 -18.56
N ASN A 97 1.92 -4.93 -17.80
CA ASN A 97 3.24 -5.44 -18.22
C ASN A 97 3.24 -6.97 -18.34
N SER A 98 2.60 -7.67 -17.40
CA SER A 98 2.48 -9.14 -17.41
C SER A 98 1.67 -9.69 -18.58
N LYS A 99 0.77 -8.91 -19.16
CA LYS A 99 0.07 -9.29 -20.40
C LYS A 99 0.98 -9.25 -21.64
N LYS A 100 2.11 -8.54 -21.56
CA LYS A 100 3.08 -8.41 -22.64
C LYS A 100 4.21 -9.42 -22.54
N SER A 101 4.45 -10.03 -21.38
CA SER A 101 5.44 -11.09 -21.20
C SER A 101 4.79 -12.33 -20.62
N ALA A 102 4.90 -13.44 -21.35
CA ALA A 102 4.44 -14.73 -20.89
C ALA A 102 5.30 -15.22 -19.72
N VAL A 103 4.62 -15.73 -18.69
CA VAL A 103 5.06 -16.44 -17.48
C VAL A 103 5.09 -15.58 -16.22
N PRO A 104 4.20 -15.83 -15.27
CA PRO A 104 4.36 -15.34 -13.91
C PRO A 104 5.39 -16.21 -13.20
N SER A 105 6.58 -15.70 -13.02
CA SER A 105 7.51 -16.18 -12.02
C SER A 105 6.87 -16.01 -10.63
N GLU A 106 6.97 -17.02 -9.81
CA GLU A 106 6.42 -17.15 -8.47
C GLU A 106 6.67 -15.88 -7.62
N MET A 107 5.62 -15.06 -7.48
CA MET A 107 5.61 -13.97 -6.51
C MET A 107 5.33 -14.55 -5.11
N THR A 108 6.26 -15.32 -4.60
CA THR A 108 6.37 -15.63 -3.18
C THR A 108 6.93 -14.42 -2.46
N HIS A 109 6.11 -13.39 -2.28
CA HIS A 109 6.44 -12.33 -1.33
C HIS A 109 6.54 -12.94 0.05
N SER A 110 7.77 -12.98 0.56
CA SER A 110 8.03 -13.54 1.87
C SER A 110 7.47 -12.63 2.96
N LEU A 111 7.10 -13.20 4.11
CA LEU A 111 6.73 -12.42 5.28
C LEU A 111 7.81 -11.44 5.72
N SER A 112 9.09 -11.73 5.44
CA SER A 112 10.22 -10.85 5.68
C SER A 112 10.16 -9.56 4.84
N GLU A 113 9.61 -9.60 3.62
CA GLU A 113 9.38 -8.40 2.81
C GLU A 113 8.26 -7.54 3.40
N MET A 114 7.24 -8.16 3.98
CA MET A 114 6.18 -7.42 4.68
C MET A 114 6.71 -6.78 5.97
N GLU A 115 7.58 -7.46 6.73
CA GLU A 115 8.26 -6.91 7.91
C GLU A 115 9.17 -5.74 7.53
N TYR A 116 9.92 -5.87 6.44
CA TYR A 116 10.71 -4.78 5.86
C TYR A 116 9.84 -3.59 5.47
N PHE A 117 8.65 -3.84 4.87
CA PHE A 117 7.68 -2.79 4.55
C PHE A 117 7.13 -2.08 5.76
N LEU A 118 6.76 -2.83 6.77
CA LEU A 118 6.28 -2.27 8.03
C LEU A 118 7.40 -1.45 8.70
N SER A 119 8.66 -1.91 8.62
CA SER A 119 9.82 -1.16 9.13
C SER A 119 10.13 0.12 8.36
N LEU A 120 9.90 0.17 7.04
CA LEU A 120 10.03 1.40 6.24
C LEU A 120 8.90 2.41 6.52
N CYS A 121 7.75 1.93 6.99
CA CYS A 121 6.68 2.80 7.48
C CYS A 121 7.06 3.55 8.76
N ASP A 122 8.12 3.17 9.44
CA ASP A 122 8.39 3.47 10.84
C ASP A 122 9.56 4.40 11.11
N ALA A 123 10.10 5.11 10.11
CA ALA A 123 11.27 5.95 10.37
C ALA A 123 11.00 7.11 11.36
N GLU A 124 9.75 7.53 11.58
CA GLU A 124 9.45 8.68 12.45
C GLU A 124 8.13 8.65 13.25
N SER A 125 7.30 7.62 13.19
CA SER A 125 6.05 7.65 13.96
C SER A 125 5.60 6.26 14.37
N ASP A 126 5.42 6.17 15.66
CA ASP A 126 4.48 5.32 16.37
C ASP A 126 4.95 3.90 16.72
N PHE A 127 5.36 3.78 18.00
CA PHE A 127 5.53 2.50 18.71
C PHE A 127 4.31 1.58 18.49
N ASP A 128 3.11 2.15 18.46
CA ASP A 128 1.86 1.43 18.22
C ASP A 128 1.78 0.82 16.81
N ALA A 129 2.24 1.52 15.77
CA ALA A 129 2.22 1.00 14.40
C ALA A 129 3.18 -0.20 14.23
N ARG A 130 4.35 -0.17 14.87
CA ARG A 130 5.30 -1.31 14.86
C ARG A 130 4.73 -2.51 15.60
N GLN A 131 4.12 -2.28 16.77
CA GLN A 131 3.50 -3.34 17.54
C GLN A 131 2.34 -3.97 16.77
N LEU A 132 1.48 -3.16 16.16
CA LEU A 132 0.40 -3.63 15.28
C LEU A 132 0.92 -4.47 14.11
N GLY A 133 1.98 -3.99 13.44
CA GLY A 133 2.62 -4.72 12.35
C GLY A 133 3.16 -6.09 12.78
N ARG A 134 3.78 -6.16 13.97
CA ARG A 134 4.28 -7.42 14.55
C ARG A 134 3.14 -8.39 14.84
N ILE A 135 2.06 -7.94 15.46
CA ILE A 135 0.88 -8.76 15.76
C ILE A 135 0.26 -9.33 14.48
N ILE A 136 0.09 -8.49 13.45
CA ILE A 136 -0.41 -8.94 12.15
C ILE A 136 0.51 -10.00 11.54
N SER A 137 1.83 -9.78 11.58
CA SER A 137 2.81 -10.74 11.05
C SER A 137 2.77 -12.07 11.80
N GLU A 138 2.68 -12.05 13.13
CA GLU A 138 2.54 -13.25 13.95
C GLU A 138 1.26 -14.03 13.61
N TYR A 139 0.14 -13.34 13.48
CA TYR A 139 -1.12 -13.94 13.06
C TYR A 139 -1.00 -14.59 11.67
N LEU A 140 -0.42 -13.88 10.70
CA LEU A 140 -0.24 -14.42 9.35
C LEU A 140 0.69 -15.63 9.32
N ARG A 141 1.66 -15.73 10.22
CA ARG A 141 2.50 -16.93 10.37
C ARG A 141 1.73 -18.10 10.98
N SER A 142 0.76 -17.87 11.83
CA SER A 142 -0.04 -18.91 12.50
C SER A 142 -1.09 -19.57 11.60
N ILE A 143 -1.55 -18.88 10.56
CA ILE A 143 -2.55 -19.41 9.63
C ILE A 143 -1.92 -20.24 8.50
N THR A 144 -2.74 -21.05 7.81
CA THR A 144 -2.28 -21.91 6.70
C THR A 144 -1.71 -21.07 5.55
N SER A 145 -0.75 -21.64 4.79
CA SER A 145 -0.13 -20.99 3.62
C SER A 145 -1.18 -20.52 2.61
N ARG A 146 -2.26 -21.29 2.39
CA ARG A 146 -3.36 -20.90 1.51
C ARG A 146 -4.09 -19.64 2.00
N ARG A 147 -4.43 -19.56 3.28
CA ARG A 147 -5.08 -18.38 3.88
C ARG A 147 -4.17 -17.16 3.84
N ARG A 148 -2.88 -17.37 4.14
CA ARG A 148 -1.86 -16.33 4.03
C ARG A 148 -1.78 -15.79 2.61
N TYR A 149 -1.72 -16.66 1.60
CA TYR A 149 -1.74 -16.26 0.19
C TYR A 149 -3.01 -15.45 -0.16
N ILE A 150 -4.19 -15.89 0.29
CA ILE A 150 -5.45 -15.17 0.06
C ILE A 150 -5.38 -13.76 0.68
N PHE A 151 -4.93 -13.66 1.93
CA PHE A 151 -4.78 -12.38 2.63
C PHE A 151 -3.80 -11.45 1.90
N MET A 152 -2.59 -11.94 1.62
CA MET A 152 -1.56 -11.17 0.94
C MET A 152 -2.01 -10.72 -0.45
N SER A 153 -2.59 -11.64 -1.23
CA SER A 153 -3.12 -11.33 -2.56
C SER A 153 -4.22 -10.27 -2.51
N ARG A 154 -5.09 -10.30 -1.51
CA ARG A 154 -6.22 -9.37 -1.39
C ARG A 154 -5.80 -8.00 -0.88
N TYR A 155 -5.01 -7.96 0.20
CA TYR A 155 -4.74 -6.72 0.94
C TYR A 155 -3.39 -6.10 0.63
N TYR A 156 -2.47 -6.90 0.14
CA TYR A 156 -1.12 -6.44 -0.19
C TYR A 156 -0.92 -6.27 -1.70
N VAL A 157 -1.31 -7.27 -2.50
CA VAL A 157 -1.21 -7.23 -3.97
C VAL A 157 -2.48 -6.67 -4.64
N PHE A 158 -3.56 -6.45 -3.88
CA PHE A 158 -4.86 -5.90 -4.33
C PHE A 158 -5.54 -6.69 -5.46
N LYS A 159 -5.29 -8.00 -5.55
CA LYS A 159 -6.01 -8.86 -6.47
C LYS A 159 -7.51 -8.84 -6.17
N THR A 160 -8.32 -8.90 -7.22
CA THR A 160 -9.75 -9.11 -7.06
C THR A 160 -10.03 -10.54 -6.57
N VAL A 161 -11.14 -10.73 -5.88
CA VAL A 161 -11.56 -12.08 -5.44
C VAL A 161 -11.64 -13.06 -6.62
N LYS A 162 -12.04 -12.59 -7.79
CA LYS A 162 -12.07 -13.40 -9.03
C LYS A 162 -10.69 -13.86 -9.46
N GLN A 163 -9.68 -12.97 -9.38
CA GLN A 163 -8.29 -13.31 -9.70
C GLN A 163 -7.72 -14.34 -8.72
N ILE A 164 -7.93 -14.12 -7.40
CA ILE A 164 -7.50 -15.05 -6.35
C ILE A 164 -8.15 -16.43 -6.53
N ALA A 165 -9.45 -16.45 -6.84
CA ALA A 165 -10.20 -17.68 -7.12
C ALA A 165 -9.60 -18.43 -8.31
N LYS A 166 -9.27 -17.73 -9.39
CA LYS A 166 -8.61 -18.30 -10.57
C LYS A 166 -7.22 -18.86 -10.23
N ASP A 167 -6.40 -18.12 -9.49
CA ASP A 167 -5.03 -18.51 -9.13
C ASP A 167 -5.01 -19.80 -8.28
N LEU A 168 -6.00 -19.98 -7.42
CA LEU A 168 -6.09 -21.13 -6.52
C LEU A 168 -6.98 -22.28 -7.04
N GLY A 169 -7.62 -22.09 -8.21
CA GLY A 169 -8.58 -23.08 -8.73
C GLY A 169 -9.83 -23.25 -7.83
N LEU A 170 -10.24 -22.17 -7.12
CA LEU A 170 -11.35 -22.18 -6.18
C LEU A 170 -12.51 -21.31 -6.66
N SER A 171 -13.69 -21.49 -6.07
CA SER A 171 -14.83 -20.63 -6.35
C SER A 171 -14.70 -19.27 -5.64
N VAL A 172 -15.29 -18.24 -6.24
CA VAL A 172 -15.39 -16.88 -5.64
C VAL A 172 -16.04 -16.93 -4.26
N SER A 173 -17.07 -17.76 -4.09
CA SER A 173 -17.76 -17.95 -2.80
C SER A 173 -16.81 -18.52 -1.74
N MET A 174 -15.94 -19.47 -2.11
CA MET A 174 -14.96 -20.04 -1.18
C MET A 174 -13.93 -19.00 -0.74
N ILE A 175 -13.41 -18.19 -1.67
CA ILE A 175 -12.47 -17.11 -1.32
C ILE A 175 -13.12 -16.10 -0.38
N ASN A 176 -14.39 -15.72 -0.60
CA ASN A 176 -15.09 -14.81 0.30
C ASN A 176 -15.25 -15.41 1.71
N LYS A 177 -15.59 -16.71 1.82
CA LYS A 177 -15.65 -17.40 3.12
C LYS A 177 -14.30 -17.40 3.83
N GLU A 178 -13.22 -17.73 3.12
CA GLU A 178 -11.87 -17.71 3.70
C GLU A 178 -11.46 -16.29 4.15
N LEU A 179 -11.79 -15.27 3.39
CA LEU A 179 -11.53 -13.87 3.78
C LEU A 179 -12.28 -13.48 5.07
N VAL A 180 -13.52 -13.95 5.25
CA VAL A 180 -14.28 -13.72 6.50
C VAL A 180 -13.58 -14.41 7.67
N ILE A 181 -13.18 -15.68 7.52
CA ILE A 181 -12.47 -16.42 8.56
C ILE A 181 -11.16 -15.73 8.94
N ILE A 182 -10.37 -15.30 7.95
CA ILE A 182 -9.10 -14.60 8.17
C ILE A 182 -9.33 -13.28 8.91
N LYS A 183 -10.33 -12.50 8.52
CA LYS A 183 -10.65 -11.23 9.18
C LYS A 183 -11.06 -11.43 10.64
N ASN A 184 -11.95 -12.39 10.90
CA ASN A 184 -12.43 -12.65 12.25
C ASN A 184 -11.27 -13.12 13.16
N GLY A 185 -10.43 -14.03 12.69
CA GLY A 185 -9.27 -14.47 13.47
C GLY A 185 -8.24 -13.37 13.71
N LEU A 186 -8.03 -12.46 12.73
CA LEU A 186 -7.18 -11.29 12.94
C LEU A 186 -7.78 -10.32 13.96
N LYS A 187 -9.10 -10.09 13.89
CA LYS A 187 -9.83 -9.25 14.86
C LYS A 187 -9.68 -9.82 16.28
N GLU A 188 -9.95 -11.11 16.48
CA GLU A 188 -9.78 -11.80 17.77
C GLU A 188 -8.33 -11.66 18.30
N LYS A 189 -7.32 -11.82 17.43
CA LYS A 189 -5.93 -11.65 17.81
C LYS A 189 -5.64 -10.22 18.25
N LEU A 190 -6.12 -9.21 17.52
CA LEU A 190 -5.94 -7.80 17.87
C LEU A 190 -6.63 -7.43 19.17
N GLU A 191 -7.86 -7.89 19.37
CA GLU A 191 -8.62 -7.68 20.62
C GLU A 191 -7.92 -8.32 21.82
N SER A 192 -7.31 -9.52 21.67
CA SER A 192 -6.53 -10.18 22.71
C SER A 192 -5.26 -9.42 23.11
N GLU A 193 -4.74 -8.58 22.21
CA GLU A 193 -3.57 -7.72 22.44
C GLU A 193 -3.96 -6.28 22.88
N GLY A 194 -5.27 -6.04 23.14
CA GLY A 194 -5.78 -4.78 23.66
C GLY A 194 -6.17 -3.73 22.61
N TYR A 195 -6.22 -4.10 21.33
CA TYR A 195 -6.68 -3.21 20.27
C TYR A 195 -8.20 -3.29 20.12
N SER A 196 -8.88 -2.16 20.09
CA SER A 196 -10.31 -2.07 19.77
C SER A 196 -10.49 -1.99 18.25
N VAL A 197 -11.12 -3.03 17.61
CA VAL A 197 -11.23 -3.15 16.13
C VAL A 197 -12.68 -3.38 15.71
#